data_367c4f5379923c69176e336a99f6399e
#
_entry.id   367c4f5379923c69176e336a99f6399e
#
_cell.length_a   1.000
_cell.length_b   1.000
_cell.length_c   1.000
_cell.angle_alpha   90.00
_cell.angle_beta   90.00
_cell.angle_gamma   90.00
#
_symmetry.space_group_name_H-M   'P 1'
#
loop_
_entity.id
_entity.type
_entity.pdbx_description
1 polymer ?
#
loop_
_entity_poly.entity_id
_entity_poly.type
_entity_poly.pdbx_seq_one_letter_code
_entity_poly.pdbx_strand_id
1 'polypeptide(L)'
;IPHWSFETVHKQLLAQWEDLLQRIEISPRTPEAQKRMFYTGLYHTMIMPVDRSGENPLWADDEPYYDDFYAIWDTYRTSTPLITLIDPKRETDIVRSLINIYKRDGYMPDARSGNSNGRTQGGSNAEIVIADAFVKGLEGIDYELGLQAMLKDATVCPGDRHEAEGRGGLIPYLELGYIPYGIPRAGNRTVEYSYCDYAIALVAKGLGKEALYQHYLKQSGNWKNLWRDDYEHAGAKGFILPRDEKGNWLDEITFGKSKIQKPTFTYTPVTFEGPWYTPWWDMFFYEASSWEYSLSICLLYTSDAADDK
;
A
#
# COMPACT_ATOMS: atom_id res chain seq x y z
N ILE A 1 11.99 35.06 -12.99
CA ILE A 1 12.12 34.57 -14.38
C ILE A 1 12.28 35.80 -15.27
N PRO A 2 13.48 36.11 -15.81
CA PRO A 2 13.75 37.39 -16.50
C PRO A 2 12.97 37.58 -17.82
N HIS A 3 12.47 36.50 -18.42
CA HIS A 3 11.75 36.52 -19.72
C HIS A 3 10.51 35.64 -19.69
N TRP A 4 9.65 35.84 -18.69
CA TRP A 4 8.43 35.08 -18.55
C TRP A 4 7.45 35.42 -19.68
N SER A 5 7.06 34.43 -20.45
CA SER A 5 6.01 34.50 -21.46
C SER A 5 5.12 33.28 -21.32
N PHE A 6 3.82 33.50 -21.29
CA PHE A 6 2.84 32.42 -21.24
C PHE A 6 3.06 31.41 -22.37
N GLU A 7 3.27 31.88 -23.59
CA GLU A 7 3.46 31.03 -24.77
C GLU A 7 4.72 30.17 -24.64
N THR A 8 5.80 30.70 -24.06
CA THR A 8 7.05 29.95 -23.85
C THR A 8 6.83 28.86 -22.80
N VAL A 9 6.24 29.19 -21.66
CA VAL A 9 5.96 28.22 -20.58
C VAL A 9 4.98 27.15 -21.07
N HIS A 10 3.94 27.54 -21.78
CA HIS A 10 2.95 26.62 -22.35
C HIS A 10 3.58 25.61 -23.33
N LYS A 11 4.44 26.09 -24.23
CA LYS A 11 5.17 25.21 -25.17
C LYS A 11 6.10 24.24 -24.45
N GLN A 12 6.83 24.71 -23.43
CA GLN A 12 7.70 23.86 -22.63
C GLN A 12 6.91 22.76 -21.89
N LEU A 13 5.79 23.13 -21.29
CA LEU A 13 4.92 22.18 -20.59
C LEU A 13 4.31 21.14 -21.54
N LEU A 14 3.82 21.58 -22.71
CA LEU A 14 3.32 20.66 -23.74
C LEU A 14 4.39 19.67 -24.17
N ALA A 15 5.62 20.14 -24.44
CA ALA A 15 6.72 19.28 -24.85
C ALA A 15 7.07 18.22 -23.78
N GLN A 16 7.03 18.59 -22.47
CA GLN A 16 7.24 17.64 -21.37
C GLN A 16 6.14 16.56 -21.32
N TRP A 17 4.88 16.98 -21.48
CA TRP A 17 3.77 16.01 -21.52
C TRP A 17 3.80 15.13 -22.75
N GLU A 18 4.14 15.66 -23.91
CA GLU A 18 4.29 14.88 -25.14
C GLU A 18 5.41 13.83 -24.99
N ASP A 19 6.58 14.19 -24.46
CA ASP A 19 7.66 13.26 -24.19
C ASP A 19 7.21 12.10 -23.29
N LEU A 20 6.49 12.41 -22.20
CA LEU A 20 6.02 11.42 -21.26
C LEU A 20 4.94 10.50 -21.86
N LEU A 21 3.93 11.08 -22.51
CA LEU A 21 2.79 10.33 -23.03
C LEU A 21 3.16 9.47 -24.24
N GLN A 22 4.16 9.88 -25.02
CA GLN A 22 4.66 9.11 -26.18
C GLN A 22 5.49 7.88 -25.80
N ARG A 23 5.84 7.68 -24.53
CA ARG A 23 6.55 6.48 -24.08
C ARG A 23 5.73 5.20 -24.27
N ILE A 24 4.41 5.32 -24.40
CA ILE A 24 3.52 4.23 -24.81
C ILE A 24 2.81 4.63 -26.10
N GLU A 25 3.11 3.94 -27.18
CA GLU A 25 2.43 4.14 -28.45
C GLU A 25 1.29 3.15 -28.63
N ILE A 26 0.12 3.64 -28.97
CA ILE A 26 -1.02 2.80 -29.33
C ILE A 26 -1.25 2.81 -30.85
N SER A 27 -1.77 1.70 -31.35
CA SER A 27 -1.97 1.54 -32.79
C SER A 27 -2.67 2.74 -33.45
N PRO A 28 -2.18 3.25 -34.60
CA PRO A 28 -2.89 4.28 -35.35
C PRO A 28 -4.33 3.90 -35.73
N ARG A 29 -4.63 2.60 -35.78
CA ARG A 29 -5.96 2.06 -36.12
C ARG A 29 -6.93 2.08 -34.94
N THR A 30 -6.45 2.37 -33.70
CA THR A 30 -7.32 2.45 -32.53
C THR A 30 -8.31 3.61 -32.68
N PRO A 31 -9.60 3.42 -32.41
CA PRO A 31 -10.59 4.47 -32.45
C PRO A 31 -10.20 5.67 -31.60
N GLU A 32 -10.48 6.89 -32.07
CA GLU A 32 -10.07 8.14 -31.43
C GLU A 32 -10.56 8.26 -29.99
N ALA A 33 -11.79 7.81 -29.71
CA ALA A 33 -12.36 7.80 -28.36
C ALA A 33 -11.54 6.92 -27.40
N GLN A 34 -11.04 5.77 -27.87
CA GLN A 34 -10.20 4.86 -27.07
C GLN A 34 -8.80 5.45 -26.86
N LYS A 35 -8.20 6.08 -27.87
CA LYS A 35 -6.94 6.81 -27.74
C LYS A 35 -7.04 7.88 -26.66
N ARG A 36 -8.08 8.69 -26.74
CA ARG A 36 -8.32 9.75 -25.76
C ARG A 36 -8.48 9.18 -24.35
N MET A 37 -9.26 8.12 -24.19
CA MET A 37 -9.43 7.45 -22.90
C MET A 37 -8.09 6.94 -22.35
N PHE A 38 -7.29 6.28 -23.19
CA PHE A 38 -5.98 5.75 -22.79
C PHE A 38 -5.02 6.86 -22.33
N TYR A 39 -4.81 7.88 -23.18
CA TYR A 39 -3.87 8.95 -22.83
C TYR A 39 -4.36 9.83 -21.68
N THR A 40 -5.67 9.99 -21.51
CA THR A 40 -6.24 10.65 -20.32
C THR A 40 -5.97 9.83 -19.06
N GLY A 41 -6.14 8.50 -19.13
CA GLY A 41 -5.79 7.61 -18.03
C GLY A 41 -4.31 7.69 -17.69
N LEU A 42 -3.42 7.59 -18.68
CA LEU A 42 -1.97 7.72 -18.49
C LEU A 42 -1.59 9.08 -17.87
N TYR A 43 -2.18 10.17 -18.36
CA TYR A 43 -2.00 11.51 -17.78
C TYR A 43 -2.39 11.51 -16.28
N HIS A 44 -3.54 10.94 -15.93
CA HIS A 44 -4.00 10.92 -14.55
C HIS A 44 -3.06 10.13 -13.62
N THR A 45 -2.42 9.05 -14.08
CA THR A 45 -1.45 8.29 -13.26
C THR A 45 -0.19 9.08 -12.94
N MET A 46 0.10 10.15 -13.69
CA MET A 46 1.29 10.98 -13.53
C MET A 46 1.07 12.25 -12.71
N ILE A 47 -0.17 12.53 -12.28
CA ILE A 47 -0.49 13.75 -11.51
C ILE A 47 0.03 13.64 -10.07
N MET A 48 -0.02 12.46 -9.48
CA MET A 48 0.43 12.19 -8.11
C MET A 48 1.31 10.93 -8.06
N PRO A 49 2.32 10.90 -7.18
CA PRO A 49 2.78 11.97 -6.30
C PRO A 49 3.44 13.13 -7.08
N VAL A 50 3.47 14.32 -6.47
CA VAL A 50 3.98 15.54 -7.09
C VAL A 50 5.44 15.75 -6.70
N ASP A 51 6.30 16.01 -7.68
CA ASP A 51 7.67 16.45 -7.44
C ASP A 51 7.67 17.87 -6.87
N ARG A 52 8.14 17.99 -5.64
CA ARG A 52 8.31 19.24 -4.89
C ARG A 52 9.75 19.44 -4.42
N SER A 53 10.69 18.87 -5.15
CA SER A 53 12.12 19.00 -4.85
C SER A 53 12.51 20.48 -4.78
N GLY A 54 13.16 20.86 -3.68
CA GLY A 54 13.52 22.26 -3.41
C GLY A 54 12.39 23.14 -2.86
N GLU A 55 11.16 22.63 -2.70
CA GLU A 55 10.01 23.39 -2.20
C GLU A 55 9.56 22.97 -0.79
N ASN A 56 10.22 21.99 -0.17
CA ASN A 56 9.83 21.51 1.16
C ASN A 56 10.16 22.54 2.24
N PRO A 57 9.16 23.05 2.99
CA PRO A 57 9.40 24.07 4.01
C PRO A 57 9.95 23.49 5.33
N LEU A 58 9.92 22.16 5.53
CA LEU A 58 10.30 21.50 6.78
C LEU A 58 11.78 21.14 6.85
N TRP A 59 12.39 20.85 5.69
CA TRP A 59 13.82 20.58 5.58
C TRP A 59 14.33 20.91 4.18
N ALA A 60 15.61 21.21 4.09
CA ALA A 60 16.33 21.39 2.84
C ALA A 60 17.43 20.33 2.75
N ASP A 61 17.50 19.62 1.64
CA ASP A 61 18.59 18.73 1.24
C ASP A 61 18.62 18.57 -0.28
N ASP A 62 19.59 17.80 -0.78
CA ASP A 62 19.73 17.52 -2.21
C ASP A 62 18.95 16.26 -2.66
N GLU A 63 18.24 15.60 -1.74
CA GLU A 63 17.39 14.45 -2.08
C GLU A 63 16.12 14.91 -2.79
N PRO A 64 15.61 14.13 -3.74
CA PRO A 64 14.31 14.40 -4.32
C PRO A 64 13.21 14.38 -3.25
N TYR A 65 12.25 15.28 -3.38
CA TYR A 65 11.12 15.33 -2.49
C TYR A 65 9.80 15.26 -3.28
N TYR A 66 9.08 14.20 -3.04
CA TYR A 66 7.72 14.02 -3.55
C TYR A 66 6.72 14.17 -2.41
N ASP A 67 5.59 14.81 -2.70
CA ASP A 67 4.45 14.95 -1.79
C ASP A 67 3.16 14.56 -2.52
N ASP A 68 2.04 14.64 -1.84
CA ASP A 68 0.74 14.25 -2.38
C ASP A 68 0.72 12.79 -2.87
N PHE A 69 1.27 11.87 -2.06
CA PHE A 69 1.16 10.42 -2.32
C PHE A 69 -0.29 9.94 -2.29
N TYR A 70 -1.16 10.70 -1.69
CA TYR A 70 -2.57 10.49 -1.42
C TYR A 70 -2.85 9.15 -0.77
N ALA A 71 -2.71 8.02 -1.50
CA ALA A 71 -2.90 6.68 -0.97
C ALA A 71 -1.97 5.69 -1.69
N ILE A 72 -0.88 5.31 -1.03
CA ILE A 72 0.05 4.31 -1.58
C ILE A 72 -0.64 2.94 -1.65
N TRP A 73 -1.58 2.64 -0.73
CA TRP A 73 -2.41 1.45 -0.77
C TRP A 73 -3.13 1.24 -2.12
N ASP A 74 -3.52 2.31 -2.81
CA ASP A 74 -4.10 2.23 -4.15
C ASP A 74 -3.02 2.18 -5.23
N THR A 75 -2.00 3.05 -5.14
CA THR A 75 -1.08 3.30 -6.26
C THR A 75 -0.05 2.20 -6.45
N TYR A 76 0.38 1.50 -5.39
CA TYR A 76 1.38 0.44 -5.51
C TYR A 76 0.90 -0.73 -6.39
N ARG A 77 -0.42 -0.92 -6.53
CA ARG A 77 -1.01 -2.04 -7.26
C ARG A 77 -0.84 -1.92 -8.77
N THR A 78 -0.87 -0.72 -9.31
CA THR A 78 -0.83 -0.49 -10.77
C THR A 78 -0.03 0.74 -11.18
N SER A 79 -0.28 1.92 -10.61
CA SER A 79 0.35 3.18 -11.06
C SER A 79 1.86 3.17 -10.84
N THR A 80 2.32 2.79 -9.66
CA THR A 80 3.76 2.69 -9.32
C THR A 80 4.50 1.68 -10.21
N PRO A 81 4.02 0.42 -10.40
CA PRO A 81 4.61 -0.50 -11.36
C PRO A 81 4.64 0.03 -12.79
N LEU A 82 3.61 0.77 -13.22
CA LEU A 82 3.59 1.39 -14.55
C LEU A 82 4.67 2.48 -14.66
N ILE A 83 4.81 3.36 -13.66
CA ILE A 83 5.84 4.40 -13.64
C ILE A 83 7.22 3.74 -13.70
N THR A 84 7.46 2.66 -12.94
CA THR A 84 8.72 1.90 -12.99
C THR A 84 9.07 1.46 -14.41
N LEU A 85 8.07 1.05 -15.22
CA LEU A 85 8.30 0.58 -16.59
C LEU A 85 8.56 1.71 -17.58
N ILE A 86 7.85 2.85 -17.46
CA ILE A 86 7.89 3.91 -18.47
C ILE A 86 8.72 5.12 -18.06
N ASP A 87 8.96 5.30 -16.76
CA ASP A 87 9.79 6.37 -16.20
C ASP A 87 10.60 5.89 -14.97
N PRO A 88 11.53 4.94 -15.13
CA PRO A 88 12.28 4.37 -14.02
C PRO A 88 13.06 5.41 -13.22
N LYS A 89 13.49 6.51 -13.86
CA LYS A 89 14.15 7.62 -13.16
C LYS A 89 13.21 8.29 -12.16
N ARG A 90 11.98 8.59 -12.59
CA ARG A 90 10.97 9.17 -11.70
C ARG A 90 10.64 8.24 -10.53
N GLU A 91 10.51 6.94 -10.78
CA GLU A 91 10.28 5.97 -9.72
C GLU A 91 11.44 5.89 -8.74
N THR A 92 12.68 5.93 -9.24
CA THR A 92 13.87 6.03 -8.38
C THR A 92 13.80 7.26 -7.45
N ASP A 93 13.44 8.41 -7.98
CA ASP A 93 13.30 9.64 -7.21
C ASP A 93 12.14 9.57 -6.20
N ILE A 94 11.02 8.93 -6.55
CA ILE A 94 9.89 8.65 -5.64
C ILE A 94 10.33 7.77 -4.48
N VAL A 95 11.01 6.66 -4.75
CA VAL A 95 11.50 5.74 -3.71
C VAL A 95 12.51 6.42 -2.79
N ARG A 96 13.45 7.19 -3.34
CA ARG A 96 14.40 8.00 -2.56
C ARG A 96 13.67 8.99 -1.66
N SER A 97 12.61 9.62 -2.17
CA SER A 97 11.77 10.52 -1.38
C SER A 97 11.08 9.82 -0.21
N LEU A 98 10.53 8.62 -0.41
CA LEU A 98 9.93 7.83 0.68
C LEU A 98 10.94 7.51 1.78
N ILE A 99 12.15 7.09 1.39
CA ILE A 99 13.24 6.81 2.33
C ILE A 99 13.69 8.08 3.05
N ASN A 100 13.75 9.22 2.35
CA ASN A 100 14.12 10.51 2.96
C ASN A 100 13.03 11.00 3.94
N ILE A 101 11.74 10.80 3.63
CA ILE A 101 10.65 11.09 4.57
C ILE A 101 10.83 10.26 5.85
N TYR A 102 11.10 8.95 5.75
CA TYR A 102 11.44 8.15 6.92
C TYR A 102 12.59 8.73 7.74
N LYS A 103 13.68 9.13 7.08
CA LYS A 103 14.86 9.69 7.73
C LYS A 103 14.54 10.98 8.49
N ARG A 104 13.59 11.79 8.02
CA ARG A 104 13.22 13.11 8.58
C ARG A 104 12.07 13.04 9.58
N ASP A 105 11.01 12.29 9.25
CA ASP A 105 9.79 12.20 10.05
C ASP A 105 9.73 10.92 10.92
N GLY A 106 10.61 9.95 10.67
CA GLY A 106 10.75 8.72 11.46
C GLY A 106 9.92 7.54 10.96
N TYR A 107 8.98 7.74 10.03
CA TYR A 107 8.16 6.70 9.39
C TYR A 107 7.95 7.03 7.92
N MET A 108 7.76 5.97 7.10
CA MET A 108 7.27 6.14 5.74
C MET A 108 5.77 6.44 5.74
N PRO A 109 5.25 7.21 4.78
CA PRO A 109 3.83 7.44 4.66
C PRO A 109 3.11 6.27 3.97
N ASP A 110 1.82 6.05 4.30
CA ASP A 110 0.86 5.37 3.41
C ASP A 110 0.03 6.41 2.66
N ALA A 111 -0.27 7.52 3.31
CA ALA A 111 -0.83 8.72 2.71
C ALA A 111 -0.04 9.95 3.18
N ARG A 112 0.19 10.91 2.28
CA ARG A 112 0.90 12.15 2.60
C ARG A 112 0.42 13.27 1.71
N SER A 113 0.14 14.43 2.29
CA SER A 113 -0.18 15.65 1.57
C SER A 113 0.13 16.87 2.44
N GLY A 114 0.55 17.97 1.81
CA GLY A 114 0.89 19.19 2.51
C GLY A 114 2.01 19.01 3.52
N ASN A 115 3.01 18.20 3.18
CA ASN A 115 4.19 17.88 3.99
C ASN A 115 3.89 17.13 5.31
N SER A 116 2.75 16.48 5.42
CA SER A 116 2.34 15.73 6.61
C SER A 116 1.81 14.36 6.24
N ASN A 117 2.18 13.34 7.04
CA ASN A 117 1.61 12.02 6.88
C ASN A 117 0.11 12.07 7.23
N GLY A 118 -0.70 11.54 6.32
CA GLY A 118 -2.13 11.41 6.46
C GLY A 118 -2.51 10.09 7.11
N ARG A 119 -3.82 9.82 7.15
CA ARG A 119 -4.34 8.58 7.73
C ARG A 119 -3.98 7.38 6.86
N THR A 120 -3.38 6.36 7.48
CA THR A 120 -3.13 5.07 6.82
C THR A 120 -4.45 4.40 6.44
N GLN A 121 -4.48 3.77 5.27
CA GLN A 121 -5.69 3.07 4.80
C GLN A 121 -5.66 1.58 5.13
N GLY A 122 -5.08 0.76 4.29
CA GLY A 122 -5.11 -0.69 4.43
C GLY A 122 -3.85 -1.30 5.00
N GLY A 123 -2.70 -0.72 4.75
CA GLY A 123 -1.39 -1.28 5.09
C GLY A 123 -0.31 -0.23 5.27
N SER A 124 0.95 -0.66 5.33
CA SER A 124 2.16 0.17 5.28
C SER A 124 2.84 -0.03 3.90
N ASN A 125 2.12 0.35 2.83
CA ASN A 125 2.39 -0.14 1.48
C ASN A 125 3.60 0.51 0.79
N ALA A 126 4.24 1.53 1.38
CA ALA A 126 5.54 2.05 0.94
C ALA A 126 6.62 0.95 0.92
N GLU A 127 6.50 -0.06 1.79
CA GLU A 127 7.38 -1.22 1.82
C GLU A 127 7.34 -2.01 0.50
N ILE A 128 6.14 -2.15 -0.08
CA ILE A 128 5.95 -2.85 -1.35
C ILE A 128 6.57 -2.05 -2.49
N VAL A 129 6.43 -0.72 -2.47
CA VAL A 129 7.05 0.18 -3.47
C VAL A 129 8.57 0.04 -3.47
N ILE A 130 9.21 0.03 -2.29
CA ILE A 130 10.65 -0.17 -2.17
C ILE A 130 11.07 -1.56 -2.69
N ALA A 131 10.31 -2.61 -2.32
CA ALA A 131 10.62 -3.97 -2.74
C ALA A 131 10.45 -4.17 -4.25
N ASP A 132 9.43 -3.57 -4.86
CA ASP A 132 9.20 -3.61 -6.31
C ASP A 132 10.37 -2.95 -7.05
N ALA A 133 10.81 -1.77 -6.61
CA ALA A 133 11.99 -1.08 -7.15
C ALA A 133 13.26 -1.93 -7.00
N PHE A 134 13.45 -2.56 -5.83
CA PHE A 134 14.60 -3.43 -5.57
C PHE A 134 14.63 -4.65 -6.51
N VAL A 135 13.52 -5.38 -6.62
CA VAL A 135 13.43 -6.58 -7.46
C VAL A 135 13.58 -6.25 -8.94
N LYS A 136 13.11 -5.10 -9.37
CA LYS A 136 13.28 -4.60 -10.74
C LYS A 136 14.66 -4.01 -11.02
N GLY A 137 15.53 -3.91 -10.01
CA GLY A 137 16.91 -3.48 -10.17
C GLY A 137 17.06 -1.97 -10.39
N LEU A 138 16.20 -1.13 -9.85
CA LEU A 138 16.39 0.32 -9.91
C LEU A 138 17.65 0.70 -9.14
N GLU A 139 18.52 1.47 -9.80
CA GLU A 139 19.80 1.91 -9.24
C GLU A 139 19.69 3.29 -8.58
N GLY A 140 20.68 3.64 -7.76
CA GLY A 140 20.76 4.96 -7.11
C GLY A 140 19.88 5.12 -5.86
N ILE A 141 19.39 4.02 -5.31
CA ILE A 141 18.58 3.97 -4.09
C ILE A 141 19.38 3.33 -2.96
N ASP A 142 19.36 3.91 -1.76
CA ASP A 142 19.94 3.31 -0.56
C ASP A 142 18.97 2.26 0.02
N TYR A 143 19.06 1.04 -0.50
CA TYR A 143 18.21 -0.06 -0.06
C TYR A 143 18.51 -0.58 1.35
N GLU A 144 19.70 -0.34 1.89
CA GLU A 144 20.00 -0.64 3.30
C GLU A 144 19.19 0.29 4.23
N LEU A 145 19.15 1.58 3.91
CA LEU A 145 18.32 2.54 4.62
C LEU A 145 16.83 2.29 4.35
N GLY A 146 16.47 1.90 3.12
CA GLY A 146 15.11 1.47 2.75
C GLY A 146 14.64 0.31 3.61
N LEU A 147 15.47 -0.73 3.79
CA LEU A 147 15.15 -1.85 4.67
C LEU A 147 14.98 -1.41 6.12
N GLN A 148 15.79 -0.48 6.63
CA GLN A 148 15.60 0.08 7.97
C GLN A 148 14.25 0.79 8.11
N ALA A 149 13.81 1.55 7.10
CA ALA A 149 12.51 2.18 7.07
C ALA A 149 11.37 1.17 7.12
N MET A 150 11.44 0.11 6.30
CA MET A 150 10.48 -1.00 6.30
C MET A 150 10.41 -1.69 7.66
N LEU A 151 11.58 -1.98 8.27
CA LEU A 151 11.65 -2.60 9.59
C LEU A 151 11.08 -1.70 10.69
N LYS A 152 11.26 -0.39 10.57
CA LYS A 152 10.67 0.58 11.52
C LYS A 152 9.16 0.48 11.53
N ASP A 153 8.52 0.48 10.37
CA ASP A 153 7.07 0.35 10.24
C ASP A 153 6.58 -1.01 10.78
N ALA A 154 7.34 -2.07 10.53
CA ALA A 154 6.99 -3.44 10.91
C ALA A 154 7.21 -3.79 12.39
N THR A 155 8.03 -3.04 13.14
CA THR A 155 8.46 -3.44 14.49
C THR A 155 8.21 -2.40 15.57
N VAL A 156 8.02 -1.14 15.21
CA VAL A 156 7.90 -0.05 16.20
C VAL A 156 6.50 0.54 16.17
N CYS A 157 5.80 0.41 17.29
CA CYS A 157 4.48 1.03 17.44
C CYS A 157 4.62 2.57 17.50
N PRO A 158 3.93 3.32 16.63
CA PRO A 158 4.02 4.78 16.60
C PRO A 158 3.24 5.49 17.72
N GLY A 159 2.75 4.75 18.74
CA GLY A 159 1.99 5.31 19.85
C GLY A 159 0.68 5.96 19.38
N ASP A 160 0.43 7.20 19.82
CA ASP A 160 -0.80 7.91 19.49
C ASP A 160 -0.94 8.25 17.99
N ARG A 161 0.14 8.14 17.21
CA ARG A 161 0.14 8.41 15.77
C ARG A 161 -0.15 7.19 14.90
N HIS A 162 -0.55 6.06 15.48
CA HIS A 162 -0.80 4.78 14.80
C HIS A 162 -1.85 4.82 13.65
N GLU A 163 -2.61 5.88 13.55
CA GLU A 163 -3.54 6.08 12.44
C GLU A 163 -2.91 6.81 11.24
N ALA A 164 -1.74 7.40 11.43
CA ALA A 164 -1.03 8.16 10.40
C ALA A 164 0.34 7.56 10.05
N GLU A 165 0.89 6.71 10.89
CA GLU A 165 2.25 6.20 10.75
C GLU A 165 2.34 4.74 11.15
N GLY A 166 3.30 4.03 10.55
CA GLY A 166 3.59 2.64 10.85
C GLY A 166 2.37 1.73 10.71
N ARG A 167 2.31 0.69 11.54
CA ARG A 167 1.26 -0.33 11.49
C ARG A 167 0.29 -0.23 12.66
N GLY A 168 -0.96 0.14 12.40
CA GLY A 168 -2.03 0.09 13.39
C GLY A 168 -2.38 -1.35 13.76
N GLY A 169 -2.53 -1.63 15.08
CA GLY A 169 -2.74 -3.01 15.57
C GLY A 169 -1.47 -3.87 15.54
N LEU A 170 -0.29 -3.24 15.54
CA LEU A 170 0.99 -3.94 15.43
C LEU A 170 1.24 -4.91 16.60
N ILE A 171 0.95 -4.53 17.83
CA ILE A 171 1.21 -5.40 19.00
C ILE A 171 0.49 -6.74 18.87
N PRO A 172 -0.85 -6.80 18.71
CA PRO A 172 -1.52 -8.09 18.52
C PRO A 172 -1.08 -8.81 17.24
N TYR A 173 -0.73 -8.09 16.17
CA TYR A 173 -0.20 -8.73 14.96
C TYR A 173 1.09 -9.50 15.24
N LEU A 174 2.01 -8.93 16.03
CA LEU A 174 3.27 -9.59 16.38
C LEU A 174 3.06 -10.73 17.38
N GLU A 175 2.11 -10.61 18.31
CA GLU A 175 1.87 -11.60 19.36
C GLU A 175 1.02 -12.78 18.88
N LEU A 176 -0.04 -12.52 18.10
CA LEU A 176 -1.03 -13.51 17.69
C LEU A 176 -0.82 -13.99 16.23
N GLY A 177 -0.04 -13.25 15.45
CA GLY A 177 0.07 -13.45 14.00
C GLY A 177 -1.17 -12.97 13.24
N TYR A 178 -2.06 -12.19 13.84
CA TYR A 178 -3.19 -11.53 13.21
C TYR A 178 -3.71 -10.40 14.09
N ILE A 179 -4.52 -9.53 13.51
CA ILE A 179 -5.19 -8.46 14.26
C ILE A 179 -6.62 -8.93 14.59
N PRO A 180 -7.00 -9.00 15.87
CA PRO A 180 -8.31 -9.48 16.27
C PRO A 180 -9.40 -8.48 15.92
N TYR A 181 -10.62 -9.00 15.72
CA TYR A 181 -11.82 -8.19 15.52
C TYR A 181 -12.02 -7.20 16.66
N GLY A 182 -12.44 -5.99 16.33
CA GLY A 182 -12.61 -4.89 17.28
C GLY A 182 -11.49 -3.83 17.20
N ILE A 183 -10.38 -4.18 16.55
CA ILE A 183 -9.39 -3.19 16.09
C ILE A 183 -9.78 -2.78 14.67
N PRO A 184 -9.81 -1.48 14.35
CA PRO A 184 -10.20 -1.02 13.03
C PRO A 184 -9.39 -1.67 11.91
N ARG A 185 -10.09 -2.09 10.85
CA ARG A 185 -9.47 -2.66 9.65
C ARG A 185 -8.64 -3.92 9.90
N ALA A 186 -9.02 -4.72 10.91
CA ALA A 186 -8.25 -5.88 11.35
C ALA A 186 -8.02 -6.91 10.24
N GLY A 187 -9.03 -7.18 9.42
CA GLY A 187 -8.96 -8.14 8.32
C GLY A 187 -7.97 -7.70 7.24
N ASN A 188 -8.19 -6.52 6.66
CA ASN A 188 -7.27 -6.06 5.62
C ASN A 188 -5.87 -5.76 6.14
N ARG A 189 -5.71 -5.19 7.33
CA ARG A 189 -4.39 -4.96 7.93
C ARG A 189 -3.61 -6.27 8.11
N THR A 190 -4.26 -7.33 8.56
CA THR A 190 -3.58 -8.63 8.68
C THR A 190 -3.10 -9.15 7.33
N VAL A 191 -3.92 -9.06 6.30
CA VAL A 191 -3.57 -9.50 4.94
C VAL A 191 -2.50 -8.61 4.32
N GLU A 192 -2.68 -7.30 4.37
CA GLU A 192 -1.73 -6.33 3.80
C GLU A 192 -0.36 -6.39 4.50
N TYR A 193 -0.33 -6.51 5.84
CA TYR A 193 0.94 -6.65 6.56
C TYR A 193 1.66 -7.95 6.23
N SER A 194 0.92 -9.03 5.98
CA SER A 194 1.52 -10.28 5.49
C SER A 194 2.20 -10.07 4.13
N TYR A 195 1.61 -9.28 3.25
CA TYR A 195 2.21 -8.93 1.97
C TYR A 195 3.40 -7.96 2.13
N CYS A 196 3.30 -6.97 3.01
CA CYS A 196 4.41 -6.09 3.36
C CYS A 196 5.59 -6.89 3.96
N ASP A 197 5.32 -7.89 4.81
CA ASP A 197 6.34 -8.77 5.38
C ASP A 197 7.06 -9.59 4.29
N TYR A 198 6.32 -10.05 3.26
CA TYR A 198 6.95 -10.68 2.09
C TYR A 198 7.86 -9.70 1.34
N ALA A 199 7.44 -8.44 1.18
CA ALA A 199 8.26 -7.39 0.58
C ALA A 199 9.57 -7.18 1.37
N ILE A 200 9.50 -7.10 2.71
CA ILE A 200 10.68 -7.04 3.59
C ILE A 200 11.58 -8.26 3.39
N ALA A 201 11.00 -9.45 3.31
CA ALA A 201 11.75 -10.68 3.10
C ALA A 201 12.55 -10.63 1.79
N LEU A 202 11.95 -10.18 0.68
CA LEU A 202 12.63 -10.07 -0.61
C LEU A 202 13.84 -9.14 -0.56
N VAL A 203 13.66 -7.94 0.02
CA VAL A 203 14.76 -6.97 0.16
C VAL A 203 15.85 -7.49 1.09
N ALA A 204 15.47 -8.08 2.24
CA ALA A 204 16.42 -8.69 3.16
C ALA A 204 17.24 -9.82 2.52
N LYS A 205 16.60 -10.69 1.74
CA LYS A 205 17.27 -11.75 0.97
C LYS A 205 18.30 -11.18 0.01
N GLY A 206 17.90 -10.19 -0.79
CA GLY A 206 18.78 -9.59 -1.78
C GLY A 206 19.98 -8.83 -1.16
N LEU A 207 19.82 -8.29 0.05
CA LEU A 207 20.87 -7.65 0.82
C LEU A 207 21.70 -8.64 1.68
N GLY A 208 21.46 -9.95 1.56
CA GLY A 208 22.20 -10.98 2.29
C GLY A 208 21.87 -11.05 3.79
N LYS A 209 20.73 -10.52 4.23
CA LYS A 209 20.27 -10.53 5.64
C LYS A 209 19.45 -11.80 5.93
N GLU A 210 20.07 -12.95 5.88
CA GLU A 210 19.39 -14.26 5.95
C GLU A 210 18.42 -14.40 7.13
N ALA A 211 18.81 -13.97 8.33
CA ALA A 211 17.95 -14.09 9.52
C ALA A 211 16.65 -13.26 9.38
N LEU A 212 16.74 -12.05 8.80
CA LEU A 212 15.58 -11.22 8.52
C LEU A 212 14.71 -11.84 7.41
N TYR A 213 15.33 -12.34 6.36
CA TYR A 213 14.63 -13.05 5.29
C TYR A 213 13.77 -14.18 5.84
N GLN A 214 14.34 -15.11 6.61
CA GLN A 214 13.60 -16.24 7.17
C GLN A 214 12.49 -15.80 8.14
N HIS A 215 12.75 -14.78 8.95
CA HIS A 215 11.78 -14.24 9.88
C HIS A 215 10.55 -13.66 9.14
N TYR A 216 10.76 -12.77 8.19
CA TYR A 216 9.69 -12.09 7.47
C TYR A 216 9.00 -12.99 6.45
N LEU A 217 9.71 -13.96 5.85
CA LEU A 217 9.10 -14.99 5.03
C LEU A 217 8.10 -15.84 5.84
N LYS A 218 8.44 -16.17 7.10
CA LYS A 218 7.50 -16.84 8.00
C LYS A 218 6.31 -15.94 8.33
N GLN A 219 6.54 -14.66 8.67
CA GLN A 219 5.47 -13.72 9.00
C GLN A 219 4.54 -13.44 7.82
N SER A 220 5.03 -13.50 6.60
CA SER A 220 4.19 -13.33 5.40
C SER A 220 3.08 -14.38 5.28
N GLY A 221 3.18 -15.49 6.02
CA GLY A 221 2.12 -16.49 6.16
C GLY A 221 1.03 -16.15 7.19
N ASN A 222 1.11 -15.03 7.88
CA ASN A 222 0.21 -14.66 8.97
C ASN A 222 -1.26 -14.50 8.55
N TRP A 223 -1.54 -14.13 7.30
CA TRP A 223 -2.89 -14.10 6.75
C TRP A 223 -3.64 -15.43 6.93
N LYS A 224 -2.93 -16.58 6.98
CA LYS A 224 -3.49 -17.91 7.20
C LYS A 224 -4.21 -18.02 8.54
N ASN A 225 -3.85 -17.19 9.52
CA ASN A 225 -4.51 -17.17 10.82
C ASN A 225 -5.94 -16.61 10.77
N LEU A 226 -6.31 -15.88 9.73
CA LEU A 226 -7.67 -15.43 9.46
C LEU A 226 -8.36 -16.23 8.34
N TRP A 227 -7.67 -17.19 7.73
CA TRP A 227 -8.23 -18.05 6.70
C TRP A 227 -9.00 -19.20 7.34
N ARG A 228 -10.31 -19.25 7.10
CA ARG A 228 -11.20 -20.32 7.56
C ARG A 228 -11.53 -21.24 6.39
N ASP A 229 -10.80 -22.33 6.29
CA ASP A 229 -10.83 -23.27 5.17
C ASP A 229 -12.11 -24.14 5.10
N ASP A 230 -12.79 -24.33 6.24
CA ASP A 230 -14.05 -25.09 6.34
C ASP A 230 -15.30 -24.25 6.02
N TYR A 231 -15.18 -22.93 5.90
CA TYR A 231 -16.32 -22.05 5.65
C TYR A 231 -16.70 -22.03 4.17
N GLU A 232 -18.00 -22.22 3.90
CA GLU A 232 -18.54 -22.23 2.54
C GLU A 232 -19.56 -21.11 2.33
N HIS A 233 -19.46 -20.43 1.19
CA HIS A 233 -20.41 -19.41 0.78
C HIS A 233 -20.53 -19.34 -0.75
N ALA A 234 -21.76 -19.37 -1.27
CA ALA A 234 -22.08 -19.27 -2.69
C ALA A 234 -21.27 -20.23 -3.59
N GLY A 235 -20.98 -21.45 -3.10
CA GLY A 235 -20.23 -22.47 -3.84
C GLY A 235 -18.71 -22.32 -3.81
N ALA A 236 -18.17 -21.32 -3.12
CA ALA A 236 -16.76 -21.20 -2.84
C ALA A 236 -16.44 -21.63 -1.40
N LYS A 237 -15.22 -22.10 -1.18
CA LYS A 237 -14.75 -22.59 0.11
C LYS A 237 -13.46 -21.91 0.51
N GLY A 238 -13.36 -21.54 1.78
CA GLY A 238 -12.23 -20.83 2.35
C GLY A 238 -12.35 -19.30 2.19
N PHE A 239 -12.33 -18.59 3.32
CA PHE A 239 -12.45 -17.13 3.38
C PHE A 239 -11.63 -16.54 4.51
N ILE A 240 -11.16 -15.30 4.32
CA ILE A 240 -10.66 -14.48 5.42
C ILE A 240 -11.84 -14.03 6.26
N LEU A 241 -11.89 -14.45 7.51
CA LEU A 241 -13.00 -14.19 8.43
C LEU A 241 -12.52 -13.64 9.77
N PRO A 242 -13.39 -12.92 10.51
CA PRO A 242 -13.03 -12.32 11.78
C PRO A 242 -12.78 -13.36 12.88
N ARG A 243 -11.72 -13.14 13.67
CA ARG A 243 -11.40 -13.87 14.90
C ARG A 243 -11.26 -12.92 16.07
N ASP A 244 -11.59 -13.37 17.26
CA ASP A 244 -11.35 -12.65 18.50
C ASP A 244 -9.88 -12.81 18.99
N GLU A 245 -9.52 -12.11 20.06
CA GLU A 245 -8.20 -12.19 20.70
C GLU A 245 -7.86 -13.55 21.31
N LYS A 246 -8.87 -14.42 21.51
CA LYS A 246 -8.73 -15.79 22.04
C LYS A 246 -8.61 -16.83 20.94
N GLY A 247 -8.70 -16.41 19.69
CA GLY A 247 -8.61 -17.29 18.54
C GLY A 247 -9.93 -17.93 18.10
N ASN A 248 -11.07 -17.52 18.66
CA ASN A 248 -12.37 -18.04 18.24
C ASN A 248 -12.87 -17.34 16.97
N TRP A 249 -13.44 -18.10 16.06
CA TRP A 249 -14.15 -17.54 14.91
C TRP A 249 -15.42 -16.83 15.36
N LEU A 250 -15.70 -15.69 14.74
CA LEU A 250 -16.88 -14.88 15.07
C LEU A 250 -17.93 -15.04 13.97
N ASP A 251 -18.91 -15.90 14.20
CA ASP A 251 -20.08 -16.05 13.33
C ASP A 251 -21.09 -14.91 13.55
N GLU A 252 -21.10 -14.33 14.75
CA GLU A 252 -21.88 -13.14 15.09
C GLU A 252 -20.95 -12.03 15.55
N ILE A 253 -21.14 -10.84 15.01
CA ILE A 253 -20.37 -9.65 15.38
C ILE A 253 -21.29 -8.52 15.86
N THR A 254 -20.78 -7.76 16.82
CA THR A 254 -21.45 -6.56 17.34
C THR A 254 -20.75 -5.32 16.78
N PHE A 255 -21.51 -4.48 16.14
CA PHE A 255 -20.99 -3.35 15.42
C PHE A 255 -20.46 -2.21 16.31
N GLY A 256 -19.20 -1.78 16.04
CA GLY A 256 -18.67 -0.45 16.33
C GLY A 256 -18.66 0.12 17.75
N LYS A 257 -17.87 1.17 17.91
CA LYS A 257 -17.80 2.03 19.10
C LYS A 257 -18.95 3.05 19.20
N SER A 258 -20.04 2.88 18.44
CA SER A 258 -21.18 3.78 18.48
C SER A 258 -21.83 3.81 19.85
N LYS A 259 -22.15 5.00 20.33
CA LYS A 259 -22.95 5.22 21.56
C LYS A 259 -24.43 4.82 21.37
N ILE A 260 -24.85 4.49 20.16
CA ILE A 260 -26.17 4.01 19.80
C ILE A 260 -26.18 2.49 19.96
N GLN A 261 -27.33 1.89 20.29
CA GLN A 261 -27.49 0.43 20.45
C GLN A 261 -26.79 -0.33 19.34
N LYS A 262 -25.84 -1.19 19.75
CA LYS A 262 -25.01 -1.98 18.85
C LYS A 262 -25.79 -3.19 18.36
N PRO A 263 -26.26 -3.24 17.12
CA PRO A 263 -26.89 -4.47 16.61
C PRO A 263 -25.83 -5.55 16.49
N THR A 264 -26.18 -6.76 16.97
CA THR A 264 -25.45 -7.98 16.65
C THR A 264 -26.02 -8.53 15.36
N PHE A 265 -25.17 -8.97 14.46
CA PHE A 265 -25.58 -9.58 13.19
C PHE A 265 -24.64 -10.72 12.80
N THR A 266 -25.17 -11.66 12.01
CA THR A 266 -24.39 -12.77 11.47
C THR A 266 -23.40 -12.25 10.43
N TYR A 267 -22.12 -12.54 10.61
CA TYR A 267 -21.09 -12.17 9.65
C TYR A 267 -21.11 -13.15 8.47
N THR A 268 -21.09 -12.63 7.27
CA THR A 268 -20.94 -13.40 6.03
C THR A 268 -19.88 -12.76 5.14
N PRO A 269 -19.29 -13.50 4.18
CA PRO A 269 -18.25 -12.95 3.29
C PRO A 269 -18.68 -11.75 2.44
N VAL A 270 -19.96 -11.49 2.31
CA VAL A 270 -20.54 -10.32 1.61
C VAL A 270 -21.05 -9.25 2.55
N THR A 271 -20.88 -9.43 3.86
CA THR A 271 -21.39 -8.50 4.85
C THR A 271 -20.62 -7.20 4.76
N PHE A 272 -21.31 -6.13 4.42
CA PHE A 272 -20.89 -4.79 4.80
C PHE A 272 -21.25 -4.56 6.25
N GLU A 273 -20.24 -4.25 7.06
CA GLU A 273 -20.40 -4.06 8.48
C GLU A 273 -21.18 -2.77 8.78
N GLY A 274 -22.47 -2.85 8.69
CA GLY A 274 -23.34 -1.82 9.16
C GLY A 274 -23.98 -0.92 8.12
N PRO A 275 -24.86 -0.05 8.55
CA PRO A 275 -25.52 0.91 7.69
C PRO A 275 -24.52 1.91 7.08
N TRP A 276 -24.86 2.46 5.93
CA TRP A 276 -24.05 3.40 5.14
C TRP A 276 -23.42 4.58 5.90
N TYR A 277 -23.88 4.91 7.10
CA TYR A 277 -23.33 5.95 7.97
C TYR A 277 -22.25 5.44 8.93
N THR A 278 -21.87 4.18 8.85
CA THR A 278 -20.79 3.65 9.68
C THR A 278 -19.44 4.08 9.13
N PRO A 279 -18.54 4.56 9.99
CA PRO A 279 -17.21 4.93 9.56
C PRO A 279 -16.49 3.72 8.96
N TRP A 280 -16.17 3.73 7.70
CA TRP A 280 -15.41 2.69 7.00
C TRP A 280 -14.09 2.37 7.69
N TRP A 281 -13.53 3.36 8.37
CA TRP A 281 -12.30 3.28 9.14
C TRP A 281 -12.35 2.31 10.33
N ASP A 282 -13.52 1.96 10.80
CA ASP A 282 -13.72 1.11 11.98
C ASP A 282 -14.18 -0.30 11.62
N MET A 283 -14.36 -0.60 10.34
CA MET A 283 -14.78 -1.91 9.85
C MET A 283 -13.67 -2.97 9.94
N PHE A 284 -14.03 -4.25 9.80
CA PHE A 284 -13.08 -5.34 9.69
C PHE A 284 -12.29 -5.28 8.37
N PHE A 285 -12.97 -4.97 7.28
CA PHE A 285 -12.35 -4.62 6.01
C PHE A 285 -12.62 -3.15 5.66
N TYR A 286 -11.63 -2.50 5.11
CA TYR A 286 -11.72 -1.15 4.56
C TYR A 286 -12.08 -1.24 3.07
N GLU A 287 -13.18 -0.60 2.70
CA GLU A 287 -13.67 -0.51 1.31
C GLU A 287 -13.84 -1.85 0.58
N ALA A 288 -13.97 -2.96 1.30
CA ALA A 288 -14.04 -4.29 0.73
C ALA A 288 -14.83 -5.24 1.65
N SER A 289 -15.01 -6.47 1.16
CA SER A 289 -15.58 -7.60 1.89
C SER A 289 -14.59 -8.77 1.98
N SER A 290 -14.96 -9.83 2.67
CA SER A 290 -14.17 -11.07 2.68
C SER A 290 -13.96 -11.65 1.28
N TRP A 291 -14.90 -11.44 0.36
CA TRP A 291 -14.75 -11.91 -1.02
C TRP A 291 -13.53 -11.30 -1.71
N GLU A 292 -13.41 -9.98 -1.67
CA GLU A 292 -12.28 -9.29 -2.32
C GLU A 292 -10.96 -9.64 -1.65
N TYR A 293 -10.91 -9.58 -0.31
CA TYR A 293 -9.66 -9.87 0.41
C TYR A 293 -9.25 -11.32 0.36
N SER A 294 -10.18 -12.27 0.30
CA SER A 294 -9.86 -13.69 0.14
C SER A 294 -9.23 -13.98 -1.23
N LEU A 295 -9.62 -13.23 -2.27
CA LEU A 295 -9.02 -13.36 -3.60
C LEU A 295 -7.69 -12.61 -3.72
N SER A 296 -7.43 -11.59 -2.93
CA SER A 296 -6.17 -10.82 -2.95
C SER A 296 -4.95 -11.67 -2.56
N ILE A 297 -5.16 -12.73 -1.81
CA ILE A 297 -4.13 -13.68 -1.35
C ILE A 297 -3.57 -14.53 -2.50
N CYS A 298 -4.26 -14.61 -3.62
CA CYS A 298 -3.83 -15.38 -4.79
C CYS A 298 -2.43 -14.99 -5.31
N LEU A 299 -1.99 -13.77 -5.05
CA LEU A 299 -0.63 -13.30 -5.39
C LEU A 299 0.44 -13.96 -4.51
N LEU A 300 0.11 -14.41 -3.30
CA LEU A 300 1.02 -15.13 -2.40
C LEU A 300 1.05 -16.65 -2.72
N TYR A 301 0.00 -17.21 -3.31
CA TYR A 301 -0.04 -18.61 -3.74
C TYR A 301 0.89 -18.91 -4.92
N THR A 302 1.15 -17.94 -5.78
CA THR A 302 2.04 -18.12 -6.93
C THR A 302 3.50 -18.23 -6.54
N SER A 303 3.91 -17.75 -5.36
CA SER A 303 5.27 -17.92 -4.84
C SER A 303 5.49 -19.33 -4.31
N ASP A 304 4.53 -19.92 -3.59
CA ASP A 304 4.62 -21.31 -3.10
C ASP A 304 4.58 -22.32 -4.27
N ALA A 305 3.84 -22.01 -5.34
CA ALA A 305 3.79 -22.87 -6.53
C ALA A 305 5.04 -22.76 -7.46
N ALA A 306 5.87 -21.74 -7.27
CA ALA A 306 7.11 -21.57 -8.02
C ALA A 306 8.31 -22.28 -7.39
N ASP A 307 8.25 -22.51 -6.06
CA ASP A 307 9.31 -23.21 -5.32
C ASP A 307 9.17 -24.76 -5.36
N ASP A 308 8.03 -25.27 -5.83
CA ASP A 308 7.76 -26.72 -5.99
C ASP A 308 8.14 -27.28 -7.39
N LYS A 309 8.98 -26.59 -8.17
CA LYS A 309 9.47 -27.08 -9.48
C LYS A 309 10.98 -27.11 -9.55
#